data_441ab9f0a780a71fe240af72bc6ebaf3
#
_entry.id   441ab9f0a780a71fe240af72bc6ebaf3
#
_cell.length_a   1.000
_cell.length_b   1.000
_cell.length_c   1.000
_cell.angle_alpha   90.00
_cell.angle_beta   90.00
_cell.angle_gamma   90.00
#
_symmetry.space_group_name_H-M   'P 1'
#
loop_
_entity.id
_entity.type
_entity.pdbx_description
1 polymer ?
#
loop_
_entity_poly.entity_id
_entity_poly.type
_entity_poly.pdbx_seq_one_letter_code
_entity_poly.pdbx_strand_id
1 'polypeptide(L)'
;LNIKASSMQASLRYEALKRGNINVGDAYSTDSQLKQLDLVMLKDNKHVFPPYQGAPVMSEKLASSHPKIVAALNKLAGKISDEDMQKMNYEVNVKKESAAKVARQYLISHGLLEDAK
;
A
#
# COMPACT_ATOMS: atom_id res chain seq x y z
N LEU A 1 -1.24 22.11 22.54
CA LEU A 1 -0.61 20.76 22.60
C LEU A 1 0.90 20.94 22.68
N ASN A 2 1.52 20.43 23.74
CA ASN A 2 2.97 20.34 23.82
C ASN A 2 3.43 19.06 23.09
N ILE A 3 3.77 19.20 21.81
CA ILE A 3 4.28 18.09 21.00
C ILE A 3 5.80 18.23 20.91
N LYS A 4 6.51 17.19 21.32
CA LYS A 4 7.95 17.07 21.08
C LYS A 4 8.17 16.28 19.80
N ALA A 5 8.46 16.98 18.71
CA ALA A 5 8.78 16.36 17.44
C ALA A 5 10.21 15.81 17.43
N SER A 6 10.38 14.61 16.89
CA SER A 6 11.70 14.00 16.63
C SER A 6 11.70 13.36 15.24
N SER A 7 12.87 13.34 14.62
CA SER A 7 13.09 12.73 13.31
C SER A 7 13.80 11.39 13.49
N MET A 8 13.39 10.37 12.73
CA MET A 8 14.02 9.06 12.74
C MET A 8 13.88 8.37 11.38
N GLN A 9 14.66 7.32 11.16
CA GLN A 9 14.51 6.51 9.95
C GLN A 9 13.15 5.80 9.93
N ALA A 10 12.54 5.73 8.75
CA ALA A 10 11.22 5.13 8.58
C ALA A 10 11.14 3.68 9.09
N SER A 11 12.23 2.90 8.92
CA SER A 11 12.32 1.52 9.40
C SER A 11 12.26 1.37 10.94
N LEU A 12 12.62 2.41 11.69
CA LEU A 12 12.65 2.39 13.16
C LEU A 12 11.35 2.89 13.79
N ARG A 13 10.52 3.59 13.02
CA ARG A 13 9.31 4.26 13.48
C ARG A 13 8.33 3.31 14.17
N TYR A 14 8.05 2.18 13.55
CA TYR A 14 7.10 1.20 14.08
C TYR A 14 7.61 0.51 15.35
N GLU A 15 8.92 0.26 15.44
CA GLU A 15 9.52 -0.27 16.67
C GLU A 15 9.48 0.75 17.82
N ALA A 16 9.67 2.02 17.50
CA ALA A 16 9.58 3.09 18.50
C ALA A 16 8.13 3.24 19.02
N LEU A 17 7.12 3.13 18.16
CA LEU A 17 5.71 3.10 18.57
C LEU A 17 5.42 1.89 19.45
N LYS A 18 5.85 0.69 19.04
CA LYS A 18 5.64 -0.56 19.77
C LYS A 18 6.25 -0.52 21.18
N ARG A 19 7.43 0.09 21.32
CA ARG A 19 8.12 0.25 22.60
C ARG A 19 7.61 1.42 23.45
N GLY A 20 6.70 2.22 22.94
CA GLY A 20 6.20 3.40 23.62
C GLY A 20 7.22 4.57 23.69
N ASN A 21 8.28 4.52 22.88
CA ASN A 21 9.28 5.61 22.80
C ASN A 21 8.71 6.85 22.11
N ILE A 22 7.70 6.65 21.24
CA ILE A 22 6.87 7.69 20.65
C ILE A 22 5.41 7.29 20.78
N ASN A 23 4.52 8.27 20.85
CA ASN A 23 3.08 8.04 20.98
C ASN A 23 2.32 8.20 19.65
N VAL A 24 2.89 8.96 18.73
CA VAL A 24 2.33 9.25 17.41
C VAL A 24 3.47 9.24 16.39
N GLY A 25 3.23 8.71 15.22
CA GLY A 25 4.17 8.70 14.10
C GLY A 25 3.43 8.88 12.78
N ASP A 26 4.12 9.35 11.74
CA ASP A 26 3.63 9.35 10.39
C ASP A 26 3.60 7.91 9.83
N ALA A 27 2.69 7.61 8.93
CA ALA A 27 2.55 6.30 8.30
C ALA A 27 1.88 6.42 6.93
N TYR A 28 2.07 5.42 6.09
CA TYR A 28 1.23 5.25 4.90
C TYR A 28 0.04 4.35 5.24
N SER A 29 -1.14 4.68 4.72
CA SER A 29 -2.37 3.91 4.97
C SER A 29 -2.26 2.43 4.56
N THR A 30 -1.33 2.11 3.66
CA THR A 30 -1.08 0.76 3.14
C THR A 30 0.02 0.00 3.87
N ASP A 31 0.62 0.57 4.93
CA ASP A 31 1.69 -0.07 5.68
C ASP A 31 1.18 -1.31 6.45
N SER A 32 1.83 -2.45 6.24
CA SER A 32 1.46 -3.74 6.87
C SER A 32 1.58 -3.72 8.39
N GLN A 33 2.44 -2.87 8.93
CA GLN A 33 2.70 -2.70 10.36
C GLN A 33 1.49 -2.13 11.11
N LEU A 34 0.64 -1.35 10.44
CA LEU A 34 -0.61 -0.86 11.03
C LEU A 34 -1.46 -2.02 11.54
N LYS A 35 -1.63 -3.06 10.71
CA LYS A 35 -2.36 -4.27 11.07
C LYS A 35 -1.57 -5.17 12.02
N GLN A 36 -0.26 -5.30 11.80
CA GLN A 36 0.60 -6.19 12.60
C GLN A 36 0.68 -5.76 14.07
N LEU A 37 0.67 -4.46 14.32
CA LEU A 37 0.86 -3.88 15.66
C LEU A 37 -0.44 -3.32 16.25
N ASP A 38 -1.58 -3.57 15.58
CA ASP A 38 -2.89 -3.07 16.00
C ASP A 38 -2.90 -1.55 16.28
N LEU A 39 -2.31 -0.79 15.36
CA LEU A 39 -2.19 0.65 15.49
C LEU A 39 -3.45 1.37 14.98
N VAL A 40 -3.82 2.44 15.68
CA VAL A 40 -4.95 3.29 15.26
C VAL A 40 -4.46 4.34 14.27
N MET A 41 -5.03 4.32 13.06
CA MET A 41 -4.79 5.34 12.05
C MET A 41 -5.76 6.52 12.26
N LEU A 42 -5.20 7.71 12.46
CA LEU A 42 -5.98 8.93 12.58
C LEU A 42 -6.41 9.42 11.18
N LYS A 43 -7.67 9.83 11.07
CA LYS A 43 -8.22 10.37 9.82
C LYS A 43 -7.71 11.78 9.58
N ASP A 44 -7.16 12.05 8.40
CA ASP A 44 -6.85 13.41 7.93
C ASP A 44 -8.13 14.12 7.46
N ASN A 45 -8.92 14.60 8.42
CA ASN A 45 -10.18 15.30 8.14
C ASN A 45 -9.98 16.75 7.68
N LYS A 46 -8.76 17.24 7.66
CA LYS A 46 -8.39 18.58 7.21
C LYS A 46 -7.63 18.58 5.87
N HIS A 47 -7.42 17.40 5.29
CA HIS A 47 -6.71 17.23 4.03
C HIS A 47 -5.34 17.91 4.02
N VAL A 48 -4.57 17.74 5.10
CA VAL A 48 -3.22 18.29 5.25
C VAL A 48 -2.24 17.57 4.34
N PHE A 49 -2.43 16.26 4.16
CA PHE A 49 -1.61 15.45 3.27
C PHE A 49 -2.20 15.42 1.85
N PRO A 50 -1.36 15.59 0.80
CA PRO A 50 -1.82 15.39 -0.57
C PRO A 50 -2.24 13.92 -0.78
N PRO A 51 -3.17 13.65 -1.71
CA PRO A 51 -3.51 12.29 -2.09
C PRO A 51 -2.27 11.58 -2.65
N TYR A 52 -2.01 10.37 -2.18
CA TYR A 52 -0.83 9.58 -2.55
C TYR A 52 -1.30 8.25 -3.13
N GLN A 53 -1.37 8.18 -4.46
CA GLN A 53 -1.87 7.00 -5.16
C GLN A 53 -0.75 6.34 -5.98
N GLY A 54 -0.72 5.01 -5.95
CA GLY A 54 0.12 4.23 -6.85
C GLY A 54 -0.38 4.34 -8.29
N ALA A 55 0.53 4.53 -9.24
CA ALA A 55 0.20 4.55 -10.65
C ALA A 55 1.27 3.81 -11.48
N PRO A 56 0.89 3.03 -12.52
CA PRO A 56 1.86 2.51 -13.46
C PRO A 56 2.45 3.67 -14.29
N VAL A 57 3.77 3.66 -14.45
CA VAL A 57 4.48 4.66 -15.25
C VAL A 57 5.15 3.98 -16.44
N MET A 58 4.95 4.51 -17.63
CA MET A 58 5.57 4.00 -18.85
C MET A 58 5.94 5.13 -19.80
N SER A 59 6.84 4.86 -20.76
CA SER A 59 7.19 5.84 -21.78
C SER A 59 6.02 6.03 -22.76
N GLU A 60 5.89 7.25 -23.30
CA GLU A 60 4.90 7.57 -24.34
C GLU A 60 5.05 6.65 -25.56
N LYS A 61 6.28 6.36 -25.97
CA LYS A 61 6.59 5.43 -27.04
C LYS A 61 6.00 4.04 -26.80
N LEU A 62 6.14 3.51 -25.58
CA LEU A 62 5.58 2.20 -25.23
C LEU A 62 4.05 2.26 -25.20
N ALA A 63 3.47 3.29 -24.61
CA ALA A 63 2.04 3.48 -24.54
C ALA A 63 1.40 3.54 -25.94
N SER A 64 1.99 4.31 -26.85
CA SER A 64 1.51 4.46 -28.23
C SER A 64 1.68 3.19 -29.06
N SER A 65 2.80 2.47 -28.90
CA SER A 65 3.07 1.25 -29.68
C SER A 65 2.32 0.02 -29.15
N HIS A 66 1.88 0.02 -27.88
CA HIS A 66 1.24 -1.13 -27.24
C HIS A 66 -0.04 -0.74 -26.47
N PRO A 67 -1.07 -0.22 -27.15
CA PRO A 67 -2.30 0.25 -26.50
C PRO A 67 -3.04 -0.84 -25.69
N LYS A 68 -2.86 -2.11 -26.06
CA LYS A 68 -3.43 -3.25 -25.31
C LYS A 68 -2.83 -3.39 -23.90
N ILE A 69 -1.55 -3.03 -23.72
CA ILE A 69 -0.91 -3.03 -22.39
C ILE A 69 -1.52 -1.92 -21.53
N VAL A 70 -1.69 -0.72 -22.09
CA VAL A 70 -2.37 0.39 -21.41
C VAL A 70 -3.77 0.00 -20.97
N ALA A 71 -4.56 -0.60 -21.88
CA ALA A 71 -5.91 -1.04 -21.58
C ALA A 71 -5.94 -2.11 -20.46
N ALA A 72 -4.99 -3.04 -20.47
CA ALA A 72 -4.88 -4.07 -19.43
C ALA A 72 -4.55 -3.47 -18.05
N LEU A 73 -3.59 -2.55 -17.98
CA LEU A 73 -3.21 -1.88 -16.73
C LEU A 73 -4.34 -0.99 -16.21
N ASN A 74 -5.07 -0.31 -17.08
CA ASN A 74 -6.20 0.54 -16.69
C ASN A 74 -7.37 -0.24 -16.06
N LYS A 75 -7.45 -1.57 -16.27
CA LYS A 75 -8.44 -2.40 -15.55
C LYS A 75 -8.22 -2.40 -14.03
N LEU A 76 -7.01 -2.08 -13.56
CA LEU A 76 -6.70 -1.96 -12.14
C LEU A 76 -7.11 -0.61 -11.53
N ALA A 77 -7.39 0.39 -12.36
CA ALA A 77 -7.73 1.72 -11.87
C ALA A 77 -8.95 1.69 -10.95
N GLY A 78 -8.78 2.19 -9.72
CA GLY A 78 -9.82 2.22 -8.70
C GLY A 78 -10.27 0.86 -8.16
N LYS A 79 -9.55 -0.23 -8.46
CA LYS A 79 -9.90 -1.58 -7.99
C LYS A 79 -9.20 -1.98 -6.69
N ILE A 80 -8.08 -1.37 -6.39
CA ILE A 80 -7.28 -1.69 -5.20
C ILE A 80 -7.53 -0.61 -4.16
N SER A 81 -8.23 -0.96 -3.09
CA SER A 81 -8.41 -0.07 -1.93
C SER A 81 -7.17 -0.06 -1.04
N ASP A 82 -7.08 0.93 -0.14
CA ASP A 82 -6.02 0.97 0.88
C ASP A 82 -6.03 -0.29 1.75
N GLU A 83 -7.22 -0.79 2.09
CA GLU A 83 -7.40 -2.01 2.88
C GLU A 83 -6.89 -3.25 2.13
N ASP A 84 -7.20 -3.37 0.84
CA ASP A 84 -6.71 -4.47 0.00
C ASP A 84 -5.19 -4.44 -0.08
N MET A 85 -4.61 -3.27 -0.33
CA MET A 85 -3.16 -3.12 -0.41
C MET A 85 -2.48 -3.41 0.93
N GLN A 86 -3.05 -2.92 2.04
CA GLN A 86 -2.55 -3.23 3.38
C GLN A 86 -2.56 -4.73 3.67
N LYS A 87 -3.64 -5.42 3.27
CA LYS A 87 -3.76 -6.88 3.40
C LYS A 87 -2.72 -7.60 2.55
N MET A 88 -2.55 -7.23 1.29
CA MET A 88 -1.53 -7.82 0.41
C MET A 88 -0.13 -7.58 0.95
N ASN A 89 0.17 -6.36 1.41
CA ASN A 89 1.45 -6.04 2.05
C ASN A 89 1.69 -6.87 3.32
N TYR A 90 0.63 -7.14 4.09
CA TYR A 90 0.73 -8.01 5.27
C TYR A 90 1.07 -9.46 4.89
N GLU A 91 0.43 -10.02 3.86
CA GLU A 91 0.74 -11.38 3.37
C GLU A 91 2.22 -11.49 2.92
N VAL A 92 2.72 -10.48 2.22
CA VAL A 92 4.12 -10.48 1.73
C VAL A 92 5.11 -10.18 2.86
N ASN A 93 4.90 -9.09 3.62
CA ASN A 93 5.91 -8.59 4.55
C ASN A 93 5.93 -9.36 5.87
N VAL A 94 4.78 -9.82 6.34
CA VAL A 94 4.64 -10.50 7.64
C VAL A 94 4.58 -12.01 7.47
N LYS A 95 3.70 -12.52 6.60
CA LYS A 95 3.55 -13.96 6.37
C LYS A 95 4.59 -14.55 5.41
N LYS A 96 5.40 -13.69 4.77
CA LYS A 96 6.48 -14.10 3.85
C LYS A 96 6.00 -14.84 2.59
N GLU A 97 4.75 -14.60 2.20
CA GLU A 97 4.23 -15.09 0.92
C GLU A 97 4.92 -14.37 -0.25
N SER A 98 5.06 -15.02 -1.40
CA SER A 98 5.63 -14.35 -2.57
C SER A 98 4.67 -13.29 -3.11
N ALA A 99 5.19 -12.11 -3.47
CA ALA A 99 4.40 -11.02 -4.03
C ALA A 99 3.64 -11.45 -5.31
N ALA A 100 4.27 -12.27 -6.15
CA ALA A 100 3.64 -12.81 -7.35
C ALA A 100 2.41 -13.68 -7.03
N LYS A 101 2.50 -14.54 -5.99
CA LYS A 101 1.39 -15.38 -5.54
C LYS A 101 0.23 -14.52 -5.02
N VAL A 102 0.54 -13.55 -4.14
CA VAL A 102 -0.46 -12.66 -3.55
C VAL A 102 -1.16 -11.83 -4.63
N ALA A 103 -0.39 -11.23 -5.55
CA ALA A 103 -0.94 -10.47 -6.67
C ALA A 103 -1.83 -11.33 -7.58
N ARG A 104 -1.39 -12.55 -7.92
CA ARG A 104 -2.19 -13.47 -8.73
C ARG A 104 -3.52 -13.81 -8.05
N GLN A 105 -3.50 -14.13 -6.78
CA GLN A 105 -4.71 -14.44 -6.00
C GLN A 105 -5.68 -13.25 -5.98
N TYR A 106 -5.14 -12.05 -5.79
CA TYR A 106 -5.94 -10.82 -5.84
C TYR A 106 -6.62 -10.64 -7.21
N LEU A 107 -5.85 -10.76 -8.29
CA LEU A 107 -6.37 -10.59 -9.65
C LEU A 107 -7.46 -11.62 -9.99
N ILE A 108 -7.28 -12.88 -9.59
CA ILE A 108 -8.27 -13.94 -9.81
C ILE A 108 -9.54 -13.64 -9.01
N SER A 109 -9.42 -13.33 -7.72
CA SER A 109 -10.58 -13.07 -6.86
C SER A 109 -11.42 -11.86 -7.30
N HIS A 110 -10.82 -10.95 -8.08
CA HIS A 110 -11.50 -9.77 -8.65
C HIS A 110 -11.87 -9.91 -10.13
N GLY A 111 -11.74 -11.12 -10.70
CA GLY A 111 -12.09 -11.39 -12.11
C GLY A 111 -11.22 -10.65 -13.13
N LEU A 112 -10.00 -10.25 -12.73
CA LEU A 112 -9.05 -9.55 -13.58
C LEU A 112 -8.06 -10.50 -14.26
N LEU A 113 -7.99 -11.73 -13.78
CA LEU A 113 -7.16 -12.82 -14.33
C LEU A 113 -7.96 -14.11 -14.25
N GLU A 114 -7.90 -14.91 -15.32
CA GLU A 114 -8.46 -16.26 -15.30
C GLU A 114 -7.53 -17.22 -14.53
N ASP A 115 -8.14 -18.12 -13.78
CA ASP A 115 -7.36 -19.19 -13.15
C ASP A 115 -6.92 -20.16 -14.24
N ALA A 116 -5.62 -20.32 -14.43
CA ALA A 116 -5.09 -21.32 -15.34
C ALA A 116 -5.43 -22.71 -14.78
N LYS A 117 -6.26 -23.43 -15.49
CA LYS A 117 -6.56 -24.84 -15.23
C LYS A 117 -5.31 -25.70 -15.37
#